data_1e343b66263b0902edd87764d49f7581
#
_entry.id   1e343b66263b0902edd87764d49f7581
#
_cell.length_a   1.000
_cell.length_b   1.000
_cell.length_c   1.000
_cell.angle_alpha   90.00
_cell.angle_beta   90.00
_cell.angle_gamma   90.00
#
_symmetry.space_group_name_H-M   'P 1'
#
loop_
_entity.id
_entity.type
_entity.pdbx_description
1 polymer ?
#
loop_
_entity_poly.entity_id
_entity_poly.type
_entity_poly.pdbx_seq_one_letter_code
_entity_poly.pdbx_strand_id
1 'polypeptide(L)'
;MSDSIQVSRFIARLDSCFDRNDLRAARETLAAWEQEARALQDDRGLLSVLNEAVGFYRRTQKKGRALAAMGECLTLVDKLGLQSQLSGATVFINAATTMNFFGQEKESLALYEKAARCYEQNGGTETYEYAALLNNKAAALNALKRYDEAETHWRRAVEILQKEGRHDGEIAISLVMLAHLTYDLDDTATDQVEKLLDEAWEYINSPRQPRDGNYAYILRKCAPSFEYFQRPEAAQALREVAKEIYEGT
;
A
#
# COMPACT_ATOMS: atom_id res chain seq x y z
N MET A 1 -1.17 -19.01 30.86
CA MET A 1 -1.76 -17.95 30.01
C MET A 1 -0.69 -17.55 29.02
N SER A 2 -1.04 -17.21 27.80
CA SER A 2 -0.03 -16.77 26.80
C SER A 2 0.52 -15.41 27.23
N ASP A 3 1.85 -15.27 27.27
CA ASP A 3 2.51 -14.00 27.59
C ASP A 3 2.52 -13.03 26.40
N SER A 4 1.80 -13.35 25.33
CA SER A 4 1.71 -12.57 24.10
C SER A 4 0.32 -12.63 23.47
N ILE A 5 -0.03 -11.61 22.70
CA ILE A 5 -1.27 -11.56 21.93
C ILE A 5 -1.23 -12.54 20.74
N GLN A 6 -2.41 -12.98 20.30
CA GLN A 6 -2.55 -13.82 19.11
C GLN A 6 -2.62 -12.95 17.84
N VAL A 7 -1.46 -12.55 17.29
CA VAL A 7 -1.36 -11.63 16.14
C VAL A 7 -2.18 -12.12 14.93
N SER A 8 -2.15 -13.43 14.61
CA SER A 8 -2.92 -13.97 13.48
C SER A 8 -4.43 -13.77 13.65
N ARG A 9 -4.95 -13.94 14.88
CA ARG A 9 -6.36 -13.70 15.20
C ARG A 9 -6.71 -12.21 15.13
N PHE A 10 -5.80 -11.35 15.59
CA PHE A 10 -5.94 -9.90 15.46
C PHE A 10 -6.08 -9.49 13.99
N ILE A 11 -5.14 -9.91 13.12
CA ILE A 11 -5.14 -9.60 11.69
C ILE A 11 -6.43 -10.09 11.03
N ALA A 12 -6.80 -11.37 11.20
CA ALA A 12 -8.03 -11.92 10.62
C ALA A 12 -9.29 -11.14 11.05
N ARG A 13 -9.34 -10.66 12.30
CA ARG A 13 -10.44 -9.83 12.76
C ARG A 13 -10.46 -8.46 12.11
N LEU A 14 -9.29 -7.83 11.95
CA LEU A 14 -9.14 -6.52 11.33
C LEU A 14 -9.49 -6.58 9.84
N ASP A 15 -9.01 -7.59 9.11
CA ASP A 15 -9.33 -7.83 7.70
C ASP A 15 -10.84 -7.97 7.51
N SER A 16 -11.51 -8.78 8.35
CA SER A 16 -12.97 -8.91 8.31
C SER A 16 -13.72 -7.58 8.54
N CYS A 17 -13.14 -6.62 9.26
CA CYS A 17 -13.71 -5.28 9.38
C CYS A 17 -13.50 -4.47 8.09
N PHE A 18 -12.33 -4.59 7.47
CA PHE A 18 -12.02 -3.88 6.22
C PHE A 18 -12.83 -4.40 5.03
N ASP A 19 -13.02 -5.70 4.91
CA ASP A 19 -13.86 -6.32 3.87
C ASP A 19 -15.29 -5.79 3.89
N ARG A 20 -15.81 -5.54 5.08
CA ARG A 20 -17.14 -4.94 5.27
C ARG A 20 -17.15 -3.42 5.30
N ASN A 21 -15.99 -2.78 5.10
CA ASN A 21 -15.81 -1.34 5.25
C ASN A 21 -16.30 -0.79 6.62
N ASP A 22 -16.27 -1.62 7.67
CA ASP A 22 -16.68 -1.25 9.03
C ASP A 22 -15.51 -0.57 9.77
N LEU A 23 -15.31 0.70 9.48
CA LEU A 23 -14.23 1.50 10.08
C LEU A 23 -14.41 1.72 11.59
N ARG A 24 -15.63 1.60 12.11
CA ARG A 24 -15.89 1.68 13.54
C ARG A 24 -15.39 0.44 14.25
N ALA A 25 -15.78 -0.74 13.77
CA ALA A 25 -15.33 -2.02 14.33
C ALA A 25 -13.80 -2.18 14.18
N ALA A 26 -13.21 -1.73 13.06
CA ALA A 26 -11.76 -1.73 12.89
C ALA A 26 -11.05 -0.90 13.97
N ARG A 27 -11.54 0.31 14.26
CA ARG A 27 -10.98 1.17 15.31
C ARG A 27 -11.12 0.54 16.70
N GLU A 28 -12.26 -0.06 17.01
CA GLU A 28 -12.50 -0.73 18.29
C GLU A 28 -11.60 -1.96 18.44
N THR A 29 -11.41 -2.73 17.36
CA THR A 29 -10.49 -3.86 17.30
C THR A 29 -9.05 -3.41 17.58
N LEU A 30 -8.55 -2.40 16.88
CA LEU A 30 -7.20 -1.85 17.10
C LEU A 30 -7.00 -1.43 18.57
N ALA A 31 -7.95 -0.69 19.14
CA ALA A 31 -7.83 -0.19 20.51
C ALA A 31 -7.81 -1.33 21.54
N ALA A 32 -8.65 -2.36 21.37
CA ALA A 32 -8.70 -3.49 22.29
C ALA A 32 -7.40 -4.31 22.26
N TRP A 33 -6.86 -4.60 21.06
CA TRP A 33 -5.63 -5.38 20.93
C TRP A 33 -4.39 -4.58 21.33
N GLU A 34 -4.36 -3.25 21.12
CA GLU A 34 -3.31 -2.38 21.66
C GLU A 34 -3.29 -2.43 23.19
N GLN A 35 -4.45 -2.30 23.82
CA GLN A 35 -4.56 -2.37 25.28
C GLN A 35 -4.09 -3.74 25.82
N GLU A 36 -4.48 -4.83 25.17
CA GLU A 36 -4.07 -6.18 25.57
C GLU A 36 -2.55 -6.37 25.43
N ALA A 37 -1.95 -5.97 24.30
CA ALA A 37 -0.51 -6.07 24.10
C ALA A 37 0.28 -5.26 25.13
N ARG A 38 -0.18 -4.06 25.48
CA ARG A 38 0.43 -3.23 26.53
C ARG A 38 0.30 -3.86 27.91
N ALA A 39 -0.85 -4.43 28.24
CA ALA A 39 -1.07 -5.12 29.52
C ALA A 39 -0.18 -6.35 29.70
N LEU A 40 0.09 -7.08 28.60
CA LEU A 40 0.99 -8.22 28.56
C LEU A 40 2.47 -7.85 28.43
N GLN A 41 2.80 -6.57 28.24
CA GLN A 41 4.15 -6.08 27.91
C GLN A 41 4.74 -6.78 26.65
N ASP A 42 3.87 -7.13 25.71
CA ASP A 42 4.25 -7.80 24.46
C ASP A 42 4.64 -6.75 23.39
N ASP A 43 5.90 -6.35 23.39
CA ASP A 43 6.42 -5.36 22.44
C ASP A 43 6.29 -5.81 20.98
N ARG A 44 6.39 -7.11 20.67
CA ARG A 44 6.24 -7.64 19.30
C ARG A 44 4.79 -7.59 18.85
N GLY A 45 3.87 -8.01 19.71
CA GLY A 45 2.44 -7.90 19.46
C GLY A 45 2.01 -6.44 19.34
N LEU A 46 2.49 -5.56 20.23
CA LEU A 46 2.23 -4.13 20.18
C LEU A 46 2.72 -3.51 18.84
N LEU A 47 3.92 -3.87 18.39
CA LEU A 47 4.43 -3.40 17.10
C LEU A 47 3.50 -3.82 15.95
N SER A 48 3.01 -5.06 15.95
CA SER A 48 2.08 -5.53 14.92
C SER A 48 0.77 -4.72 14.94
N VAL A 49 0.19 -4.49 16.11
CA VAL A 49 -1.06 -3.71 16.24
C VAL A 49 -0.87 -2.25 15.82
N LEU A 50 0.21 -1.62 16.28
CA LEU A 50 0.51 -0.22 15.92
C LEU A 50 0.80 -0.05 14.43
N ASN A 51 1.48 -1.00 13.80
CA ASN A 51 1.74 -0.96 12.37
C ASN A 51 0.44 -0.99 11.55
N GLU A 52 -0.55 -1.79 11.93
CA GLU A 52 -1.88 -1.76 11.33
C GLU A 52 -2.62 -0.43 11.65
N ALA A 53 -2.48 0.08 12.88
CA ALA A 53 -3.05 1.37 13.27
C ALA A 53 -2.51 2.54 12.44
N VAL A 54 -1.23 2.52 12.06
CA VAL A 54 -0.63 3.53 11.16
C VAL A 54 -1.39 3.55 9.83
N GLY A 55 -1.60 2.39 9.20
CA GLY A 55 -2.35 2.26 7.95
C GLY A 55 -3.81 2.71 8.08
N PHE A 56 -4.46 2.29 9.15
CA PHE A 56 -5.85 2.68 9.45
C PHE A 56 -6.00 4.19 9.64
N TYR A 57 -5.14 4.82 10.43
CA TYR A 57 -5.22 6.26 10.67
C TYR A 57 -4.83 7.08 9.44
N ARG A 58 -3.92 6.59 8.59
CA ARG A 58 -3.63 7.18 7.28
C ARG A 58 -4.88 7.13 6.38
N ARG A 59 -5.51 5.96 6.24
CA ARG A 59 -6.74 5.76 5.43
C ARG A 59 -7.90 6.63 5.90
N THR A 60 -8.04 6.85 7.21
CA THR A 60 -9.08 7.69 7.81
C THR A 60 -8.66 9.15 8.01
N GLN A 61 -7.52 9.57 7.44
CA GLN A 61 -6.98 10.93 7.45
C GLN A 61 -6.77 11.51 8.86
N LYS A 62 -6.46 10.67 9.83
CA LYS A 62 -6.17 11.06 11.22
C LYS A 62 -4.67 11.31 11.41
N LYS A 63 -4.12 12.35 10.75
CA LYS A 63 -2.68 12.66 10.70
C LYS A 63 -1.97 12.52 12.05
N GLY A 64 -2.46 13.19 13.09
CA GLY A 64 -1.81 13.18 14.41
C GLY A 64 -1.70 11.77 15.00
N ARG A 65 -2.76 10.93 14.86
CA ARG A 65 -2.74 9.56 15.35
C ARG A 65 -1.83 8.66 14.50
N ALA A 66 -1.84 8.83 13.18
CA ALA A 66 -0.95 8.09 12.29
C ALA A 66 0.53 8.35 12.61
N LEU A 67 0.91 9.62 12.78
CA LEU A 67 2.29 10.00 13.10
C LEU A 67 2.70 9.57 14.52
N ALA A 68 1.80 9.60 15.50
CA ALA A 68 2.08 9.09 16.85
C ALA A 68 2.33 7.57 16.84
N ALA A 69 1.44 6.79 16.23
CA ALA A 69 1.61 5.34 16.10
C ALA A 69 2.88 4.99 15.32
N MET A 70 3.17 5.71 14.23
CA MET A 70 4.40 5.56 13.45
C MET A 70 5.65 5.78 14.31
N GLY A 71 5.70 6.86 15.09
CA GLY A 71 6.84 7.16 15.97
C GLY A 71 7.09 6.04 16.99
N GLU A 72 6.03 5.49 17.57
CA GLU A 72 6.13 4.37 18.51
C GLU A 72 6.58 3.07 17.80
N CYS A 73 6.08 2.80 16.59
CA CYS A 73 6.57 1.67 15.78
C CYS A 73 8.08 1.75 15.53
N LEU A 74 8.59 2.90 15.13
CA LEU A 74 10.03 3.09 14.89
C LEU A 74 10.85 2.88 16.17
N THR A 75 10.36 3.36 17.31
CA THR A 75 10.99 3.11 18.62
C THR A 75 11.01 1.62 18.98
N LEU A 76 9.92 0.90 18.70
CA LEU A 76 9.86 -0.55 18.95
C LEU A 76 10.76 -1.34 17.99
N VAL A 77 10.90 -0.92 16.73
CA VAL A 77 11.87 -1.51 15.79
C VAL A 77 13.29 -1.42 16.35
N ASP A 78 13.66 -0.27 16.90
CA ASP A 78 14.97 -0.08 17.52
C ASP A 78 15.14 -0.92 18.80
N LYS A 79 14.14 -0.89 19.69
CA LYS A 79 14.15 -1.68 20.95
C LYS A 79 14.26 -3.18 20.69
N LEU A 80 13.62 -3.69 19.64
CA LEU A 80 13.57 -5.11 19.30
C LEU A 80 14.72 -5.55 18.37
N GLY A 81 15.60 -4.66 17.93
CA GLY A 81 16.72 -4.98 17.04
C GLY A 81 16.28 -5.44 15.64
N LEU A 82 15.21 -4.85 15.08
CA LEU A 82 14.60 -5.29 13.82
C LEU A 82 15.08 -4.47 12.60
N GLN A 83 16.05 -3.56 12.76
CA GLN A 83 16.45 -2.57 11.74
C GLN A 83 16.97 -3.18 10.43
N SER A 84 17.47 -4.41 10.48
CA SER A 84 17.97 -5.16 9.30
C SER A 84 17.12 -6.37 8.94
N GLN A 85 15.96 -6.54 9.56
CA GLN A 85 15.06 -7.68 9.34
C GLN A 85 13.89 -7.28 8.42
N LEU A 86 13.29 -8.26 7.71
CA LEU A 86 12.12 -8.02 6.86
C LEU A 86 10.91 -7.48 7.64
N SER A 87 10.74 -7.91 8.91
CA SER A 87 9.71 -7.36 9.78
C SER A 87 9.90 -5.86 10.08
N GLY A 88 11.14 -5.40 10.20
CA GLY A 88 11.47 -3.98 10.31
C GLY A 88 11.25 -3.25 8.99
N ALA A 89 11.55 -3.89 7.84
CA ALA A 89 11.29 -3.31 6.53
C ALA A 89 9.82 -2.99 6.31
N THR A 90 8.90 -3.87 6.71
CA THR A 90 7.45 -3.63 6.64
C THR A 90 7.05 -2.37 7.43
N VAL A 91 7.62 -2.18 8.61
CA VAL A 91 7.38 -0.96 9.42
C VAL A 91 7.93 0.28 8.71
N PHE A 92 9.14 0.22 8.17
CA PHE A 92 9.74 1.34 7.43
C PHE A 92 8.91 1.72 6.20
N ILE A 93 8.40 0.74 5.43
CA ILE A 93 7.52 1.00 4.28
C ILE A 93 6.24 1.71 4.73
N ASN A 94 5.60 1.22 5.78
CA ASN A 94 4.33 1.78 6.26
C ASN A 94 4.52 3.20 6.82
N ALA A 95 5.62 3.43 7.54
CA ALA A 95 6.02 4.74 8.02
C ALA A 95 6.30 5.71 6.86
N ALA A 96 7.12 5.31 5.89
CA ALA A 96 7.44 6.11 4.71
C ALA A 96 6.18 6.46 3.90
N THR A 97 5.30 5.47 3.65
CA THR A 97 4.03 5.68 2.95
C THR A 97 3.12 6.65 3.71
N THR A 98 3.16 6.63 5.03
CA THR A 98 2.39 7.57 5.86
C THR A 98 2.95 8.98 5.78
N MET A 99 4.27 9.14 5.81
CA MET A 99 4.92 10.44 5.61
C MET A 99 4.60 11.01 4.23
N ASN A 100 4.76 10.20 3.18
CA ASN A 100 4.42 10.59 1.81
C ASN A 100 2.95 11.02 1.67
N PHE A 101 2.02 10.25 2.24
CA PHE A 101 0.59 10.58 2.21
C PHE A 101 0.26 11.94 2.86
N PHE A 102 1.03 12.37 3.85
CA PHE A 102 0.84 13.65 4.54
C PHE A 102 1.78 14.77 4.06
N GLY A 103 2.38 14.63 2.88
CA GLY A 103 3.17 15.67 2.22
C GLY A 103 4.60 15.81 2.76
N GLN A 104 5.19 14.71 3.23
CA GLN A 104 6.57 14.63 3.73
C GLN A 104 7.40 13.68 2.83
N GLU A 105 7.34 13.90 1.52
CA GLU A 105 7.90 13.00 0.50
C GLU A 105 9.41 12.90 0.63
N LYS A 106 10.08 14.02 0.89
CA LYS A 106 11.55 14.05 1.01
C LYS A 106 12.04 13.21 2.19
N GLU A 107 11.38 13.32 3.32
CA GLU A 107 11.71 12.57 4.54
C GLU A 107 11.35 11.09 4.39
N SER A 108 10.30 10.77 3.65
CA SER A 108 9.87 9.39 3.42
C SER A 108 10.91 8.57 2.67
N LEU A 109 11.68 9.18 1.75
CA LEU A 109 12.71 8.49 0.96
C LEU A 109 13.75 7.79 1.84
N ALA A 110 14.16 8.40 2.95
CA ALA A 110 15.15 7.80 3.86
C ALA A 110 14.63 6.47 4.48
N LEU A 111 13.33 6.37 4.74
CA LEU A 111 12.71 5.15 5.27
C LEU A 111 12.52 4.10 4.16
N TYR A 112 12.15 4.50 2.95
CA TYR A 112 12.12 3.58 1.81
C TYR A 112 13.52 2.99 1.53
N GLU A 113 14.58 3.80 1.62
CA GLU A 113 15.96 3.30 1.48
C GLU A 113 16.35 2.31 2.59
N LYS A 114 15.93 2.55 3.83
CA LYS A 114 16.14 1.57 4.92
C LYS A 114 15.43 0.27 4.63
N ALA A 115 14.18 0.33 4.19
CA ALA A 115 13.42 -0.87 3.82
C ALA A 115 14.06 -1.62 2.66
N ALA A 116 14.48 -0.91 1.58
CA ALA A 116 15.14 -1.53 0.43
C ALA A 116 16.40 -2.31 0.85
N ARG A 117 17.26 -1.70 1.66
CA ARG A 117 18.45 -2.40 2.19
C ARG A 117 18.11 -3.67 2.98
N CYS A 118 17.01 -3.67 3.74
CA CYS A 118 16.59 -4.90 4.43
C CYS A 118 16.25 -6.01 3.44
N TYR A 119 15.50 -5.72 2.36
CA TYR A 119 15.18 -6.72 1.33
C TYR A 119 16.43 -7.19 0.57
N GLU A 120 17.32 -6.30 0.20
CA GLU A 120 18.60 -6.61 -0.46
C GLU A 120 19.47 -7.55 0.38
N GLN A 121 19.60 -7.27 1.67
CA GLN A 121 20.40 -8.07 2.61
C GLN A 121 19.79 -9.44 2.91
N ASN A 122 18.48 -9.59 2.78
CA ASN A 122 17.76 -10.82 3.09
C ASN A 122 17.29 -11.60 1.84
N GLY A 123 17.72 -11.21 0.63
CA GLY A 123 17.39 -11.90 -0.62
C GLY A 123 15.93 -11.74 -1.04
N GLY A 124 15.24 -10.69 -0.58
CA GLY A 124 13.81 -10.48 -0.81
C GLY A 124 13.46 -9.54 -1.98
N THR A 125 14.36 -9.30 -2.92
CA THR A 125 14.18 -8.30 -4.00
C THR A 125 13.26 -8.73 -5.15
N GLU A 126 12.78 -9.97 -5.14
CA GLU A 126 11.84 -10.52 -6.14
C GLU A 126 10.47 -10.86 -5.50
N THR A 127 10.13 -10.25 -4.37
CA THR A 127 8.88 -10.49 -3.65
C THR A 127 7.84 -9.38 -3.89
N TYR A 128 6.57 -9.71 -3.67
CA TYR A 128 5.45 -8.76 -3.70
C TYR A 128 5.71 -7.54 -2.80
N GLU A 129 6.21 -7.76 -1.60
CA GLU A 129 6.45 -6.69 -0.63
C GLU A 129 7.53 -5.71 -1.13
N TYR A 130 8.55 -6.22 -1.83
CA TYR A 130 9.54 -5.36 -2.45
C TYR A 130 8.96 -4.57 -3.62
N ALA A 131 8.12 -5.18 -4.45
CA ALA A 131 7.40 -4.47 -5.50
C ALA A 131 6.48 -3.37 -4.93
N ALA A 132 5.79 -3.65 -3.82
CA ALA A 132 4.97 -2.66 -3.12
C ALA A 132 5.82 -1.49 -2.57
N LEU A 133 7.02 -1.79 -2.05
CA LEU A 133 8.00 -0.77 -1.66
C LEU A 133 8.37 0.12 -2.84
N LEU A 134 8.75 -0.49 -3.99
CA LEU A 134 9.14 0.24 -5.19
C LEU A 134 8.01 1.14 -5.70
N ASN A 135 6.77 0.64 -5.73
CA ASN A 135 5.60 1.42 -6.12
C ASN A 135 5.39 2.66 -5.23
N ASN A 136 5.49 2.48 -3.93
CA ASN A 136 5.31 3.59 -2.99
C ASN A 136 6.47 4.59 -3.04
N LYS A 137 7.71 4.11 -3.21
CA LYS A 137 8.90 4.94 -3.39
C LYS A 137 8.81 5.75 -4.69
N ALA A 138 8.38 5.13 -5.79
CA ALA A 138 8.18 5.79 -7.07
C ALA A 138 7.16 6.93 -6.96
N ALA A 139 6.05 6.73 -6.24
CA ALA A 139 5.08 7.79 -6.01
C ALA A 139 5.68 8.99 -5.25
N ALA A 140 6.54 8.76 -4.25
CA ALA A 140 7.25 9.83 -3.55
C ALA A 140 8.25 10.56 -4.46
N LEU A 141 8.98 9.82 -5.30
CA LEU A 141 9.92 10.39 -6.28
C LEU A 141 9.21 11.23 -7.33
N ASN A 142 8.06 10.75 -7.84
CA ASN A 142 7.24 11.49 -8.78
C ASN A 142 6.73 12.81 -8.19
N ALA A 143 6.25 12.80 -6.93
CA ALA A 143 5.84 14.01 -6.23
C ALA A 143 7.00 15.02 -6.06
N LEU A 144 8.24 14.53 -5.96
CA LEU A 144 9.47 15.34 -5.93
C LEU A 144 10.01 15.69 -7.32
N LYS A 145 9.29 15.35 -8.40
CA LYS A 145 9.68 15.57 -9.80
C LYS A 145 10.98 14.84 -10.21
N ARG A 146 11.32 13.76 -9.52
CA ARG A 146 12.43 12.85 -9.85
C ARG A 146 11.92 11.74 -10.78
N TYR A 147 11.51 12.14 -11.96
CA TYR A 147 10.70 11.36 -12.88
C TYR A 147 11.39 10.10 -13.39
N ASP A 148 12.67 10.19 -13.80
CA ASP A 148 13.44 9.04 -14.31
C ASP A 148 13.58 7.92 -13.26
N GLU A 149 13.77 8.33 -12.00
CA GLU A 149 13.88 7.38 -10.89
C GLU A 149 12.50 6.76 -10.56
N ALA A 150 11.44 7.56 -10.63
CA ALA A 150 10.07 7.08 -10.42
C ALA A 150 9.70 6.03 -11.49
N GLU A 151 9.98 6.32 -12.77
CA GLU A 151 9.74 5.39 -13.87
C GLU A 151 10.48 4.07 -13.66
N THR A 152 11.78 4.15 -13.34
CA THR A 152 12.61 2.96 -13.09
C THR A 152 12.01 2.07 -12.01
N HIS A 153 11.54 2.66 -10.90
CA HIS A 153 10.96 1.89 -9.81
C HIS A 153 9.60 1.31 -10.15
N TRP A 154 8.71 2.05 -10.83
CA TRP A 154 7.42 1.50 -11.26
C TRP A 154 7.58 0.36 -12.27
N ARG A 155 8.47 0.50 -13.27
CA ARG A 155 8.74 -0.58 -14.22
C ARG A 155 9.30 -1.82 -13.53
N ARG A 156 10.21 -1.64 -12.58
CA ARG A 156 10.76 -2.77 -11.81
C ARG A 156 9.70 -3.45 -10.96
N ALA A 157 8.80 -2.69 -10.34
CA ALA A 157 7.67 -3.27 -9.60
C ALA A 157 6.77 -4.12 -10.50
N VAL A 158 6.42 -3.62 -11.69
CA VAL A 158 5.64 -4.37 -12.70
C VAL A 158 6.33 -5.68 -13.06
N GLU A 159 7.65 -5.67 -13.36
CA GLU A 159 8.41 -6.87 -13.69
C GLU A 159 8.34 -7.95 -12.59
N ILE A 160 8.49 -7.54 -11.33
CA ILE A 160 8.43 -8.46 -10.19
C ILE A 160 7.02 -9.06 -10.07
N LEU A 161 5.99 -8.23 -10.12
CA LEU A 161 4.60 -8.65 -9.98
C LEU A 161 4.15 -9.57 -11.14
N GLN A 162 4.62 -9.29 -12.36
CA GLN A 162 4.36 -10.15 -13.52
C GLN A 162 4.96 -11.55 -13.36
N LYS A 163 6.18 -11.64 -12.83
CA LYS A 163 6.83 -12.94 -12.55
C LYS A 163 6.09 -13.75 -11.50
N GLU A 164 5.54 -13.12 -10.48
CA GLU A 164 4.73 -13.80 -9.47
C GLU A 164 3.36 -14.25 -10.00
N GLY A 165 2.77 -13.50 -10.94
CA GLY A 165 1.56 -13.87 -11.67
C GLY A 165 0.27 -13.88 -10.86
N ARG A 166 0.20 -13.16 -9.73
CA ARG A 166 -0.95 -13.17 -8.79
C ARG A 166 -1.45 -11.78 -8.37
N HIS A 167 -0.81 -10.72 -8.82
CA HIS A 167 -1.04 -9.36 -8.34
C HIS A 167 -1.46 -8.42 -9.46
N ASP A 168 -2.43 -8.88 -10.25
CA ASP A 168 -2.88 -8.17 -11.45
C ASP A 168 -3.37 -6.74 -11.14
N GLY A 169 -4.02 -6.54 -10.00
CA GLY A 169 -4.51 -5.22 -9.61
C GLY A 169 -3.40 -4.22 -9.26
N GLU A 170 -2.35 -4.68 -8.61
CA GLU A 170 -1.18 -3.86 -8.30
C GLU A 170 -0.38 -3.50 -9.55
N ILE A 171 -0.33 -4.42 -10.52
CA ILE A 171 0.24 -4.13 -11.85
C ILE A 171 -0.57 -3.03 -12.52
N ALA A 172 -1.90 -3.12 -12.51
CA ALA A 172 -2.77 -2.09 -13.08
C ALA A 172 -2.55 -0.71 -12.44
N ILE A 173 -2.41 -0.63 -11.11
CA ILE A 173 -2.09 0.63 -10.43
C ILE A 173 -0.74 1.19 -10.92
N SER A 174 0.28 0.35 -11.05
CA SER A 174 1.62 0.78 -11.51
C SER A 174 1.56 1.31 -12.95
N LEU A 175 0.83 0.63 -13.84
CA LEU A 175 0.66 1.03 -15.25
C LEU A 175 -0.10 2.36 -15.37
N VAL A 176 -1.13 2.56 -14.56
CA VAL A 176 -1.86 3.82 -14.51
C VAL A 176 -0.95 4.97 -14.04
N MET A 177 -0.08 4.73 -13.06
CA MET A 177 0.90 5.73 -12.62
C MET A 177 1.94 6.02 -13.71
N LEU A 178 2.40 5.02 -14.44
CA LEU A 178 3.28 5.20 -15.60
C LEU A 178 2.59 6.00 -16.72
N ALA A 179 1.30 5.80 -16.97
CA ALA A 179 0.55 6.59 -17.93
C ALA A 179 0.52 8.08 -17.55
N HIS A 180 0.27 8.41 -16.28
CA HIS A 180 0.36 9.79 -15.81
C HIS A 180 1.77 10.35 -15.96
N LEU A 181 2.80 9.62 -15.58
CA LEU A 181 4.18 10.06 -15.71
C LEU A 181 4.57 10.30 -17.18
N THR A 182 4.17 9.41 -18.09
CA THR A 182 4.42 9.55 -19.54
C THR A 182 3.77 10.84 -20.06
N TYR A 183 2.52 11.10 -19.67
CA TYR A 183 1.80 12.31 -20.06
C TYR A 183 2.41 13.59 -19.47
N ASP A 184 2.85 13.54 -18.19
CA ASP A 184 3.49 14.68 -17.52
C ASP A 184 4.85 15.05 -18.14
N LEU A 185 5.55 14.07 -18.72
CA LEU A 185 6.83 14.28 -19.40
C LEU A 185 6.64 14.74 -20.85
N ASP A 186 5.66 14.20 -21.56
CA ASP A 186 5.34 14.53 -22.95
C ASP A 186 3.84 14.33 -23.19
N ASP A 187 3.11 15.44 -23.21
CA ASP A 187 1.65 15.45 -23.43
C ASP A 187 1.25 15.05 -24.85
N THR A 188 2.20 14.94 -25.76
CA THR A 188 2.01 14.44 -27.12
C THR A 188 2.19 12.92 -27.24
N ALA A 189 2.70 12.25 -26.21
CA ALA A 189 2.93 10.80 -26.20
C ALA A 189 1.62 9.98 -26.01
N THR A 190 0.54 10.40 -26.66
CA THR A 190 -0.82 9.84 -26.50
C THR A 190 -0.87 8.36 -26.77
N ASP A 191 -0.20 7.85 -27.79
CA ASP A 191 -0.18 6.41 -28.14
C ASP A 191 0.45 5.54 -27.02
N GLN A 192 1.46 6.08 -26.32
CA GLN A 192 2.09 5.36 -25.21
C GLN A 192 1.17 5.36 -23.98
N VAL A 193 0.51 6.47 -23.69
CA VAL A 193 -0.48 6.60 -22.63
C VAL A 193 -1.63 5.61 -22.85
N GLU A 194 -2.21 5.62 -24.06
CA GLU A 194 -3.31 4.71 -24.44
C GLU A 194 -2.92 3.24 -24.24
N LYS A 195 -1.73 2.86 -24.69
CA LYS A 195 -1.22 1.48 -24.52
C LYS A 195 -1.09 1.08 -23.05
N LEU A 196 -0.57 1.96 -22.19
CA LEU A 196 -0.46 1.71 -20.74
C LEU A 196 -1.84 1.57 -20.07
N LEU A 197 -2.82 2.37 -20.50
CA LEU A 197 -4.19 2.29 -20.00
C LEU A 197 -4.91 1.03 -20.48
N ASP A 198 -4.69 0.59 -21.72
CA ASP A 198 -5.25 -0.65 -22.25
C ASP A 198 -4.68 -1.87 -21.50
N GLU A 199 -3.37 -1.90 -21.28
CA GLU A 199 -2.72 -2.95 -20.49
C GLU A 199 -3.23 -2.94 -19.03
N ALA A 200 -3.39 -1.76 -18.41
CA ALA A 200 -3.97 -1.65 -17.08
C ALA A 200 -5.41 -2.18 -17.04
N TRP A 201 -6.20 -1.90 -18.07
CA TRP A 201 -7.58 -2.39 -18.18
C TRP A 201 -7.64 -3.92 -18.28
N GLU A 202 -6.73 -4.55 -19.03
CA GLU A 202 -6.63 -6.01 -19.13
C GLU A 202 -6.32 -6.63 -17.76
N TYR A 203 -5.36 -6.07 -17.01
CA TYR A 203 -5.04 -6.55 -15.67
C TYR A 203 -6.18 -6.34 -14.67
N ILE A 204 -6.88 -5.21 -14.71
CA ILE A 204 -8.06 -4.96 -13.87
C ILE A 204 -9.14 -6.03 -14.11
N ASN A 205 -9.39 -6.38 -15.38
CA ASN A 205 -10.43 -7.32 -15.75
C ASN A 205 -9.97 -8.79 -15.81
N SER A 206 -8.78 -9.07 -15.30
CA SER A 206 -8.25 -10.42 -15.26
C SER A 206 -9.17 -11.37 -14.47
N PRO A 207 -9.48 -12.56 -15.02
CA PRO A 207 -10.30 -13.55 -14.32
C PRO A 207 -9.62 -14.14 -13.08
N ARG A 208 -8.33 -13.87 -12.89
CA ARG A 208 -7.55 -14.28 -11.72
C ARG A 208 -7.77 -13.38 -10.50
N GLN A 209 -8.34 -12.19 -10.68
CA GLN A 209 -8.61 -11.23 -9.62
C GLN A 209 -9.76 -11.70 -8.71
N PRO A 210 -9.52 -11.91 -7.40
CA PRO A 210 -10.60 -12.12 -6.44
C PRO A 210 -11.48 -10.87 -6.38
N ARG A 211 -12.79 -11.01 -6.44
CA ARG A 211 -13.73 -9.88 -6.31
C ARG A 211 -14.03 -9.60 -4.84
N ASP A 212 -13.04 -9.13 -4.13
CA ASP A 212 -13.07 -8.82 -2.70
C ASP A 212 -12.90 -7.32 -2.41
N GLY A 213 -12.80 -6.98 -1.14
CA GLY A 213 -12.61 -5.59 -0.70
C GLY A 213 -11.31 -4.96 -1.21
N ASN A 214 -10.24 -5.75 -1.41
CA ASN A 214 -8.99 -5.28 -2.00
C ASN A 214 -9.19 -4.92 -3.48
N TYR A 215 -9.88 -5.77 -4.23
CA TYR A 215 -10.23 -5.48 -5.62
C TYR A 215 -11.06 -4.20 -5.73
N ALA A 216 -12.08 -4.03 -4.91
CA ALA A 216 -12.86 -2.79 -4.88
C ALA A 216 -12.00 -1.54 -4.57
N TYR A 217 -11.01 -1.68 -3.70
CA TYR A 217 -10.04 -0.61 -3.43
C TYR A 217 -9.19 -0.27 -4.67
N ILE A 218 -8.69 -1.28 -5.39
CA ILE A 218 -7.92 -1.12 -6.64
C ILE A 218 -8.76 -0.38 -7.69
N LEU A 219 -10.00 -0.83 -7.92
CA LEU A 219 -10.91 -0.19 -8.87
C LEU A 219 -11.12 1.30 -8.55
N ARG A 220 -11.34 1.63 -7.29
CA ARG A 220 -11.49 3.02 -6.84
C ARG A 220 -10.22 3.86 -7.01
N LYS A 221 -9.06 3.23 -6.94
CA LYS A 221 -7.78 3.90 -7.21
C LYS A 221 -7.58 4.19 -8.69
N CYS A 222 -7.92 3.26 -9.57
CA CYS A 222 -7.71 3.40 -11.01
C CYS A 222 -8.77 4.28 -11.70
N ALA A 223 -10.02 4.24 -11.25
CA ALA A 223 -11.13 4.94 -11.91
C ALA A 223 -10.89 6.44 -12.19
N PRO A 224 -10.32 7.25 -11.27
CA PRO A 224 -10.03 8.66 -11.56
C PRO A 224 -9.07 8.87 -12.73
N SER A 225 -8.13 7.96 -12.93
CA SER A 225 -7.15 8.04 -14.02
C SER A 225 -7.78 7.75 -15.38
N PHE A 226 -8.67 6.76 -15.45
CA PHE A 226 -9.44 6.50 -16.66
C PHE A 226 -10.32 7.70 -17.03
N GLU A 227 -10.94 8.35 -16.04
CA GLU A 227 -11.72 9.58 -16.28
C GLU A 227 -10.82 10.75 -16.75
N TYR A 228 -9.66 10.93 -16.14
CA TYR A 228 -8.69 11.96 -16.52
C TYR A 228 -8.24 11.80 -17.98
N PHE A 229 -7.99 10.58 -18.42
CA PHE A 229 -7.59 10.26 -19.79
C PHE A 229 -8.79 10.02 -20.74
N GLN A 230 -9.91 10.70 -20.49
CA GLN A 230 -11.09 10.72 -21.36
C GLN A 230 -11.73 9.34 -21.62
N ARG A 231 -11.66 8.43 -20.66
CA ARG A 231 -12.34 7.12 -20.68
C ARG A 231 -13.44 7.04 -19.60
N PRO A 232 -14.47 7.91 -19.64
CA PRO A 232 -15.46 8.05 -18.56
C PRO A 232 -16.31 6.79 -18.39
N GLU A 233 -16.60 6.05 -19.46
CA GLU A 233 -17.36 4.79 -19.41
C GLU A 233 -16.61 3.71 -18.62
N ALA A 234 -15.30 3.56 -18.88
CA ALA A 234 -14.44 2.66 -18.12
C ALA A 234 -14.37 3.09 -16.65
N ALA A 235 -14.18 4.37 -16.36
CA ALA A 235 -14.14 4.90 -15.01
C ALA A 235 -15.44 4.65 -14.24
N GLN A 236 -16.60 4.79 -14.90
CA GLN A 236 -17.91 4.51 -14.31
C GLN A 236 -18.06 3.01 -14.01
N ALA A 237 -17.72 2.13 -14.96
CA ALA A 237 -17.78 0.69 -14.77
C ALA A 237 -16.96 0.24 -13.55
N LEU A 238 -15.74 0.77 -13.37
CA LEU A 238 -14.90 0.48 -12.20
C LEU A 238 -15.56 0.92 -10.90
N ARG A 239 -16.19 2.10 -10.88
CA ARG A 239 -16.89 2.62 -9.69
C ARG A 239 -18.13 1.79 -9.33
N GLU A 240 -18.89 1.34 -10.32
CA GLU A 240 -20.07 0.52 -10.13
C GLU A 240 -19.70 -0.84 -9.53
N VAL A 241 -18.74 -1.55 -10.11
CA VAL A 241 -18.24 -2.83 -9.58
C VAL A 241 -17.69 -2.67 -8.16
N ALA A 242 -16.93 -1.62 -7.89
CA ALA A 242 -16.42 -1.36 -6.54
C ALA A 242 -17.54 -1.10 -5.53
N LYS A 243 -18.61 -0.45 -5.95
CA LYS A 243 -19.79 -0.20 -5.12
C LYS A 243 -20.53 -1.50 -4.82
N GLU A 244 -20.81 -2.32 -5.83
CA GLU A 244 -21.46 -3.64 -5.67
C GLU A 244 -20.72 -4.50 -4.63
N ILE A 245 -19.39 -4.58 -4.70
CA ILE A 245 -18.58 -5.36 -3.75
C ILE A 245 -18.75 -4.83 -2.31
N TYR A 246 -18.75 -3.52 -2.11
CA TYR A 246 -18.89 -2.95 -0.76
C TYR A 246 -20.31 -3.00 -0.22
N GLU A 247 -21.34 -3.01 -1.08
CA GLU A 247 -22.73 -3.09 -0.68
C GLU A 247 -23.21 -4.55 -0.54
N GLY A 248 -22.45 -5.52 -1.03
CA GLY A 248 -22.77 -6.94 -0.92
C GLY A 248 -23.94 -7.37 -1.81
N THR A 249 -24.13 -6.70 -2.96
CA THR A 249 -25.19 -6.97 -3.93
C THR A 249 -24.66 -7.67 -5.16
#